data_9ccbbb432cbaa047c16c4f0b417a2d17
#
_entry.id   9ccbbb432cbaa047c16c4f0b417a2d17
#
_cell.length_a   1.000
_cell.length_b   1.000
_cell.length_c   1.000
_cell.angle_alpha   90.00
_cell.angle_beta   90.00
_cell.angle_gamma   90.00
#
_symmetry.space_group_name_H-M   'P 1'
#
loop_
_entity.id
_entity.type
_entity.pdbx_description
1 polymer ?
#
loop_
_entity_poly.entity_id
_entity_poly.type
_entity_poly.pdbx_seq_one_letter_code
_entity_poly.pdbx_strand_id
1 'polypeptide(L)'
;MKIAEFLGTNYPVENVNVVLPDALKSQLPPLPNFVFLPSTDSGSFTGEGIAETMDEADFNLLIGDISKNSITIKELGSAVKIAGKRTLLTRDAVDIIAEGNPERILMNENLILFASIPQLQKLLHAAYYPRMITLSQSLMQIAETLHKFTLSYPTSIITFNNGQVLIANAGKVVAVPLEKTNYSALTFWSGELAAKIVAMNLYNPNNFISSSVASLF
;
A
#
# COMPACT_ATOMS: atom_id res chain seq x y z
N MET A 1 7.94 -8.16 10.60
CA MET A 1 9.34 -8.56 10.84
C MET A 1 10.09 -8.87 9.55
N LYS A 2 9.81 -9.95 8.84
CA LYS A 2 10.55 -10.34 7.62
C LYS A 2 10.72 -9.22 6.58
N ILE A 3 9.72 -8.39 6.37
CA ILE A 3 9.78 -7.28 5.39
C ILE A 3 10.71 -6.15 5.87
N ALA A 4 10.70 -5.83 7.16
CA ALA A 4 11.61 -4.83 7.70
C ALA A 4 13.09 -5.30 7.64
N GLU A 5 13.33 -6.57 7.95
CA GLU A 5 14.64 -7.21 7.81
C GLU A 5 15.07 -7.22 6.33
N PHE A 6 14.17 -7.57 5.41
CA PHE A 6 14.43 -7.54 3.97
C PHE A 6 14.85 -6.15 3.49
N LEU A 7 14.15 -5.10 3.93
CA LEU A 7 14.50 -3.71 3.59
C LEU A 7 15.87 -3.32 4.13
N GLY A 8 16.11 -3.52 5.42
CA GLY A 8 17.38 -3.14 6.07
C GLY A 8 18.59 -3.93 5.57
N THR A 9 18.39 -5.16 5.05
CA THR A 9 19.48 -6.00 4.53
C THR A 9 19.81 -5.70 3.07
N ASN A 10 18.79 -5.43 2.25
CA ASN A 10 18.96 -5.36 0.79
C ASN A 10 19.02 -3.93 0.24
N TYR A 11 18.66 -2.93 1.04
CA TYR A 11 18.62 -1.54 0.61
C TYR A 11 19.34 -0.64 1.64
N PRO A 12 20.07 0.40 1.21
CA PRO A 12 20.70 1.36 2.11
C PRO A 12 19.64 2.31 2.72
N VAL A 13 18.71 1.75 3.50
CA VAL A 13 17.70 2.49 4.28
C VAL A 13 18.29 2.68 5.67
N GLU A 14 18.35 3.91 6.14
CA GLU A 14 19.01 4.23 7.40
C GLU A 14 18.28 3.59 8.59
N ASN A 15 16.96 3.71 8.63
CA ASN A 15 16.13 3.16 9.69
C ASN A 15 14.83 2.55 9.12
N VAL A 16 14.46 1.38 9.62
CA VAL A 16 13.18 0.75 9.33
C VAL A 16 12.45 0.47 10.63
N ASN A 17 11.50 1.32 10.98
CA ASN A 17 10.68 1.15 12.17
C ASN A 17 9.48 0.24 11.89
N VAL A 18 9.18 -0.63 12.82
CA VAL A 18 8.00 -1.52 12.77
C VAL A 18 7.01 -1.07 13.83
N VAL A 19 5.88 -0.53 13.40
CA VAL A 19 4.81 -0.06 14.28
C VAL A 19 3.88 -1.21 14.63
N LEU A 20 3.68 -1.42 15.92
CA LEU A 20 2.92 -2.54 16.47
C LEU A 20 1.96 -2.05 17.57
N PRO A 21 0.82 -2.74 17.79
CA PRO A 21 -0.02 -2.48 18.93
C PRO A 21 0.71 -2.86 20.24
N ASP A 22 0.57 -2.05 21.29
CA ASP A 22 1.23 -2.25 22.57
C ASP A 22 0.79 -3.53 23.31
N ALA A 23 -0.41 -4.05 23.01
CA ALA A 23 -0.86 -5.37 23.45
C ALA A 23 0.10 -6.51 23.08
N LEU A 24 0.92 -6.34 22.03
CA LEU A 24 1.91 -7.32 21.61
C LEU A 24 3.28 -7.17 22.29
N LYS A 25 3.48 -6.10 23.07
CA LYS A 25 4.79 -5.76 23.66
C LYS A 25 5.35 -6.86 24.55
N SER A 26 4.50 -7.56 25.30
CA SER A 26 4.90 -8.66 26.20
C SER A 26 5.19 -9.98 25.45
N GLN A 27 4.77 -10.10 24.19
CA GLN A 27 4.88 -11.32 23.40
C GLN A 27 6.06 -11.29 22.41
N LEU A 28 6.67 -10.14 22.22
CA LEU A 28 7.75 -9.93 21.25
C LEU A 28 9.08 -9.62 21.96
N PRO A 29 10.20 -10.03 21.35
CA PRO A 29 11.51 -9.66 21.87
C PRO A 29 11.68 -8.13 21.75
N PRO A 30 12.37 -7.48 22.71
CA PRO A 30 12.66 -6.08 22.63
C PRO A 30 13.67 -5.80 21.50
N LEU A 31 13.22 -5.21 20.42
CA LEU A 31 14.06 -4.76 19.31
C LEU A 31 14.03 -3.23 19.23
N PRO A 32 15.16 -2.58 18.95
CA PRO A 32 15.28 -1.12 18.97
C PRO A 32 14.41 -0.41 17.91
N ASN A 33 14.04 -1.13 16.86
CA ASN A 33 13.21 -0.61 15.76
C ASN A 33 11.70 -0.90 15.93
N PHE A 34 11.28 -1.41 17.10
CA PHE A 34 9.86 -1.59 17.40
C PHE A 34 9.29 -0.33 18.07
N VAL A 35 8.27 0.23 17.44
CA VAL A 35 7.47 1.34 17.97
C VAL A 35 6.12 0.77 18.38
N PHE A 36 5.78 0.87 19.67
CA PHE A 36 4.51 0.38 20.19
C PHE A 36 3.54 1.54 20.37
N LEU A 37 2.39 1.46 19.71
CA LEU A 37 1.32 2.44 19.84
C LEU A 37 0.16 1.90 20.69
N PRO A 38 -0.60 2.80 21.35
CA PRO A 38 -1.74 2.41 22.16
C PRO A 38 -2.75 1.55 21.40
N SER A 39 -3.19 0.50 22.05
CA SER A 39 -4.16 -0.44 21.50
C SER A 39 -5.21 -0.84 22.55
N THR A 40 -6.32 -1.38 22.07
CA THR A 40 -7.31 -2.03 22.93
C THR A 40 -6.77 -3.38 23.41
N ASP A 41 -7.41 -3.97 24.41
CA ASP A 41 -7.07 -5.33 24.92
C ASP A 41 -7.13 -6.39 23.80
N SER A 42 -7.92 -6.17 22.76
CA SER A 42 -7.99 -7.03 21.59
C SER A 42 -6.87 -6.79 20.56
N GLY A 43 -5.94 -5.86 20.84
CA GLY A 43 -4.83 -5.53 19.96
C GLY A 43 -5.17 -4.62 18.76
N SER A 44 -6.33 -3.95 18.81
CA SER A 44 -6.70 -2.96 17.78
C SER A 44 -6.13 -1.59 18.13
N PHE A 45 -5.51 -0.90 17.18
CA PHE A 45 -5.02 0.46 17.40
C PHE A 45 -6.14 1.43 17.82
N THR A 46 -5.86 2.30 18.77
CA THR A 46 -6.80 3.33 19.25
C THR A 46 -6.75 4.64 18.46
N GLY A 47 -5.81 4.76 17.53
CA GLY A 47 -5.59 5.96 16.71
C GLY A 47 -4.55 6.92 17.27
N GLU A 48 -4.31 6.88 18.57
CA GLU A 48 -3.32 7.75 19.21
C GLU A 48 -1.90 7.44 18.69
N GLY A 49 -1.18 8.47 18.26
CA GLY A 49 0.20 8.38 17.78
C GLY A 49 0.37 7.84 16.35
N ILE A 50 -0.69 7.37 15.68
CA ILE A 50 -0.56 6.81 14.32
C ILE A 50 -0.16 7.90 13.33
N ALA A 51 -0.86 9.02 13.31
CA ALA A 51 -0.62 10.10 12.37
C ALA A 51 0.78 10.72 12.57
N GLU A 52 1.17 10.95 13.82
CA GLU A 52 2.48 11.47 14.19
C GLU A 52 3.60 10.51 13.73
N THR A 53 3.45 9.21 14.00
CA THR A 53 4.42 8.20 13.58
C THR A 53 4.52 8.11 12.04
N MET A 54 3.41 8.28 11.33
CA MET A 54 3.41 8.31 9.87
C MET A 54 4.09 9.56 9.31
N ASP A 55 3.99 10.70 9.98
CA ASP A 55 4.61 11.96 9.54
C ASP A 55 6.11 12.04 9.84
N GLU A 56 6.58 11.30 10.84
CA GLU A 56 8.01 11.19 11.17
C GLU A 56 8.81 10.35 10.15
N ALA A 57 8.16 9.46 9.44
CA ALA A 57 8.79 8.60 8.45
C ALA A 57 8.89 9.29 7.08
N ASP A 58 9.93 9.00 6.30
CA ASP A 58 10.03 9.46 4.91
C ASP A 58 9.09 8.72 3.97
N PHE A 59 8.74 7.48 4.33
CA PHE A 59 7.80 6.64 3.59
C PHE A 59 7.11 5.64 4.52
N ASN A 60 5.81 5.46 4.35
CA ASN A 60 5.01 4.52 5.13
C ASN A 60 4.64 3.29 4.29
N LEU A 61 4.81 2.11 4.86
CA LEU A 61 4.35 0.85 4.28
C LEU A 61 3.35 0.17 5.22
N LEU A 62 2.07 0.20 4.85
CA LEU A 62 1.03 -0.54 5.56
C LEU A 62 0.83 -1.89 4.88
N ILE A 63 1.19 -2.97 5.59
CA ILE A 63 1.23 -4.31 5.04
C ILE A 63 0.60 -5.35 5.96
N GLY A 64 -0.25 -6.18 5.40
CA GLY A 64 -0.74 -7.44 6.00
C GLY A 64 -1.62 -7.27 7.21
N ASP A 65 -1.95 -8.31 7.81
CA ASP A 65 -2.72 -8.70 9.01
C ASP A 65 -3.24 -7.55 9.90
N ILE A 66 -3.78 -6.52 9.27
CA ILE A 66 -4.41 -5.40 9.96
C ILE A 66 -5.80 -5.88 10.38
N SER A 67 -6.07 -5.78 11.68
CA SER A 67 -7.38 -6.14 12.23
C SER A 67 -8.50 -5.46 11.46
N LYS A 68 -9.51 -6.24 11.06
CA LYS A 68 -10.76 -5.73 10.46
C LYS A 68 -11.72 -5.13 11.49
N ASN A 69 -11.22 -4.77 12.66
CA ASN A 69 -11.98 -4.06 13.67
C ASN A 69 -12.34 -2.65 13.19
N SER A 70 -13.58 -2.24 13.41
CA SER A 70 -14.10 -0.94 12.97
C SER A 70 -13.30 0.26 13.53
N ILE A 71 -12.74 0.14 14.72
CA ILE A 71 -11.88 1.18 15.32
C ILE A 71 -10.60 1.30 14.50
N THR A 72 -9.90 0.19 14.25
CA THR A 72 -8.67 0.18 13.45
C THR A 72 -8.91 0.73 12.05
N ILE A 73 -10.00 0.31 11.39
CA ILE A 73 -10.38 0.79 10.04
C ILE A 73 -10.56 2.30 10.05
N LYS A 74 -11.30 2.82 11.01
CA LYS A 74 -11.57 4.25 11.14
C LYS A 74 -10.29 5.05 11.40
N GLU A 75 -9.47 4.62 12.35
CA GLU A 75 -8.29 5.37 12.79
C GLU A 75 -7.16 5.33 11.74
N LEU A 76 -6.86 4.15 11.18
CA LEU A 76 -5.90 4.04 10.07
C LEU A 76 -6.40 4.77 8.82
N GLY A 77 -7.68 4.66 8.48
CA GLY A 77 -8.25 5.38 7.35
C GLY A 77 -8.15 6.90 7.53
N SER A 78 -8.34 7.39 8.75
CA SER A 78 -8.18 8.81 9.09
C SER A 78 -6.72 9.26 8.97
N ALA A 79 -5.77 8.47 9.47
CA ALA A 79 -4.34 8.77 9.38
C ALA A 79 -3.86 8.76 7.91
N VAL A 80 -4.22 7.75 7.13
CA VAL A 80 -3.87 7.65 5.69
C VAL A 80 -4.44 8.83 4.90
N LYS A 81 -5.66 9.28 5.22
CA LYS A 81 -6.29 10.42 4.54
C LYS A 81 -5.47 11.70 4.65
N ILE A 82 -4.85 11.95 5.80
CA ILE A 82 -4.12 13.19 6.10
C ILE A 82 -2.59 13.02 5.99
N ALA A 83 -2.10 11.82 5.69
CA ALA A 83 -0.67 11.54 5.62
C ALA A 83 0.03 12.48 4.64
N GLY A 84 0.95 13.28 5.14
CA GLY A 84 1.79 14.19 4.36
C GLY A 84 2.95 13.49 3.66
N LYS A 85 3.24 12.25 4.06
CA LYS A 85 4.30 11.42 3.50
C LYS A 85 3.74 10.32 2.60
N ARG A 86 4.56 9.87 1.65
CA ARG A 86 4.15 8.75 0.79
C ARG A 86 3.79 7.53 1.61
N THR A 87 2.65 6.96 1.29
CA THR A 87 2.07 5.83 2.00
C THR A 87 1.64 4.76 1.02
N LEU A 88 2.30 3.62 1.05
CA LEU A 88 1.92 2.45 0.26
C LEU A 88 1.08 1.49 1.10
N LEU A 89 -0.10 1.16 0.59
CA LEU A 89 -0.97 0.14 1.16
C LEU A 89 -0.97 -1.10 0.29
N THR A 90 -0.86 -2.25 0.93
CA THR A 90 -0.96 -3.56 0.25
C THR A 90 -1.69 -4.58 1.10
N ARG A 91 -2.13 -5.67 0.50
CA ARG A 91 -2.88 -6.75 1.15
C ARG A 91 -4.11 -6.21 1.89
N ASP A 92 -4.36 -6.65 3.12
CA ASP A 92 -5.54 -6.26 3.90
C ASP A 92 -5.61 -4.75 4.19
N ALA A 93 -4.47 -4.04 4.14
CA ALA A 93 -4.45 -2.60 4.30
C ALA A 93 -5.25 -1.85 3.22
N VAL A 94 -5.32 -2.40 2.01
CA VAL A 94 -6.13 -1.83 0.92
C VAL A 94 -7.64 -1.90 1.24
N ASP A 95 -8.07 -2.96 1.91
CA ASP A 95 -9.49 -3.15 2.27
C ASP A 95 -9.99 -2.09 3.26
N ILE A 96 -9.09 -1.53 4.10
CA ILE A 96 -9.41 -0.44 5.03
C ILE A 96 -10.01 0.76 4.29
N ILE A 97 -9.47 1.09 3.12
CA ILE A 97 -9.97 2.22 2.34
C ILE A 97 -11.39 1.94 1.84
N ALA A 98 -11.61 0.74 1.30
CA ALA A 98 -12.91 0.37 0.77
C ALA A 98 -14.02 0.30 1.84
N GLU A 99 -13.65 -0.01 3.08
CA GLU A 99 -14.57 -0.11 4.23
C GLU A 99 -14.73 1.22 5.00
N GLY A 100 -13.83 2.18 4.77
CA GLY A 100 -13.84 3.51 5.38
C GLY A 100 -14.62 4.54 4.57
N ASN A 101 -13.97 5.65 4.25
CA ASN A 101 -14.50 6.69 3.37
C ASN A 101 -13.60 6.81 2.12
N PRO A 102 -13.76 5.91 1.14
CA PRO A 102 -12.82 5.78 0.03
C PRO A 102 -12.67 7.06 -0.78
N GLU A 103 -13.75 7.78 -1.08
CA GLU A 103 -13.68 9.01 -1.89
C GLU A 103 -12.71 10.04 -1.31
N ARG A 104 -12.76 10.24 0.02
CA ARG A 104 -11.91 11.22 0.68
C ARG A 104 -10.47 10.76 0.84
N ILE A 105 -10.27 9.46 1.07
CA ILE A 105 -8.93 8.88 1.24
C ILE A 105 -8.20 8.88 -0.11
N LEU A 106 -8.89 8.55 -1.19
CA LEU A 106 -8.35 8.53 -2.55
C LEU A 106 -7.93 9.91 -3.08
N MET A 107 -8.36 11.01 -2.43
CA MET A 107 -7.90 12.37 -2.74
C MET A 107 -6.50 12.68 -2.19
N ASN A 108 -5.87 11.77 -1.45
CA ASN A 108 -4.49 11.93 -1.01
C ASN A 108 -3.52 11.56 -2.14
N GLU A 109 -2.78 12.54 -2.65
CA GLU A 109 -1.77 12.36 -3.72
C GLU A 109 -0.55 11.53 -3.29
N ASN A 110 -0.31 11.42 -1.99
CA ASN A 110 0.77 10.62 -1.43
C ASN A 110 0.40 9.13 -1.29
N LEU A 111 -0.86 8.77 -1.57
CA LEU A 111 -1.35 7.41 -1.45
C LEU A 111 -0.95 6.57 -2.65
N ILE A 112 -0.40 5.40 -2.37
CA ILE A 112 -0.06 4.37 -3.35
C ILE A 112 -0.79 3.09 -2.98
N LEU A 113 -1.58 2.55 -3.88
CA LEU A 113 -2.29 1.29 -3.70
C LEU A 113 -1.61 0.18 -4.50
N PHE A 114 -1.09 -0.80 -3.80
CA PHE A 114 -0.63 -2.04 -4.39
C PHE A 114 -1.71 -3.09 -4.17
N ALA A 115 -2.66 -3.17 -5.10
CA ALA A 115 -3.93 -3.86 -4.95
C ALA A 115 -4.17 -4.93 -6.01
N SER A 116 -4.83 -6.01 -5.64
CA SER A 116 -5.33 -7.02 -6.57
C SER A 116 -6.53 -6.51 -7.37
N ILE A 117 -6.81 -7.12 -8.50
CA ILE A 117 -8.00 -6.78 -9.31
C ILE A 117 -9.30 -6.88 -8.48
N PRO A 118 -9.55 -7.92 -7.66
CA PRO A 118 -10.72 -7.96 -6.79
C PRO A 118 -10.78 -6.81 -5.77
N GLN A 119 -9.63 -6.42 -5.19
CA GLN A 119 -9.58 -5.28 -4.27
C GLN A 119 -9.88 -3.96 -4.99
N LEU A 120 -9.33 -3.76 -6.19
CA LEU A 120 -9.68 -2.59 -7.01
C LEU A 120 -11.15 -2.57 -7.38
N GLN A 121 -11.74 -3.71 -7.73
CA GLN A 121 -13.18 -3.82 -7.99
C GLN A 121 -14.00 -3.39 -6.78
N LYS A 122 -13.68 -3.91 -5.59
CA LYS A 122 -14.34 -3.53 -4.32
C LYS A 122 -14.18 -2.03 -4.05
N LEU A 123 -12.99 -1.50 -4.24
CA LEU A 123 -12.66 -0.09 -4.00
C LEU A 123 -13.43 0.85 -4.94
N LEU A 124 -13.42 0.56 -6.26
CA LEU A 124 -14.14 1.37 -7.24
C LEU A 124 -15.65 1.37 -6.95
N HIS A 125 -16.19 0.22 -6.56
CA HIS A 125 -17.60 0.11 -6.17
C HIS A 125 -17.90 0.95 -4.91
N ALA A 126 -17.08 0.85 -3.88
CA ALA A 126 -17.24 1.60 -2.63
C ALA A 126 -17.06 3.12 -2.83
N ALA A 127 -16.24 3.55 -3.79
CA ALA A 127 -16.06 4.94 -4.18
C ALA A 127 -17.12 5.43 -5.18
N TYR A 128 -18.15 4.66 -5.48
CA TYR A 128 -19.17 4.97 -6.49
C TYR A 128 -18.58 5.37 -7.85
N TYR A 129 -17.41 4.82 -8.18
CA TYR A 129 -16.77 5.14 -9.46
C TYR A 129 -17.56 4.53 -10.62
N PRO A 130 -17.86 5.27 -11.70
CA PRO A 130 -18.79 4.83 -12.74
C PRO A 130 -18.26 3.71 -13.64
N ARG A 131 -17.02 3.27 -13.45
CA ARG A 131 -16.40 2.18 -14.19
C ARG A 131 -15.99 1.06 -13.24
N MET A 132 -16.11 -0.16 -13.74
CA MET A 132 -15.74 -1.37 -12.99
C MET A 132 -14.44 -1.97 -13.59
N ILE A 133 -13.68 -2.65 -12.75
CA ILE A 133 -12.58 -3.52 -13.16
C ILE A 133 -12.95 -4.95 -12.80
N THR A 134 -12.75 -5.89 -13.73
CA THR A 134 -13.01 -7.32 -13.52
C THR A 134 -11.86 -8.17 -14.06
N LEU A 135 -11.73 -9.39 -13.56
CA LEU A 135 -10.70 -10.35 -14.03
C LEU A 135 -10.87 -10.76 -15.50
N SER A 136 -12.10 -10.67 -16.04
CA SER A 136 -12.41 -11.04 -17.43
C SER A 136 -12.09 -9.94 -18.45
N GLN A 137 -11.77 -8.73 -18.00
CA GLN A 137 -11.44 -7.63 -18.90
C GLN A 137 -10.06 -7.82 -19.53
N SER A 138 -9.92 -7.32 -20.76
CA SER A 138 -8.62 -7.23 -21.41
C SER A 138 -7.70 -6.24 -20.69
N LEU A 139 -6.39 -6.42 -20.86
CA LEU A 139 -5.39 -5.50 -20.29
C LEU A 139 -5.66 -4.04 -20.70
N MET A 140 -6.06 -3.81 -21.96
CA MET A 140 -6.37 -2.48 -22.47
C MET A 140 -7.57 -1.85 -21.75
N GLN A 141 -8.62 -2.62 -21.49
CA GLN A 141 -9.80 -2.13 -20.74
C GLN A 141 -9.47 -1.78 -19.30
N ILE A 142 -8.63 -2.60 -18.64
CA ILE A 142 -8.14 -2.32 -17.29
C ILE A 142 -7.28 -1.04 -17.31
N ALA A 143 -6.34 -0.93 -18.25
CA ALA A 143 -5.48 0.24 -18.38
C ALA A 143 -6.29 1.52 -18.65
N GLU A 144 -7.31 1.47 -19.50
CA GLU A 144 -8.22 2.61 -19.73
C GLU A 144 -8.98 3.02 -18.47
N THR A 145 -9.43 2.05 -17.68
CA THR A 145 -10.12 2.34 -16.43
C THR A 145 -9.17 2.97 -15.41
N LEU A 146 -7.94 2.43 -15.26
CA LEU A 146 -6.91 3.00 -14.38
C LEU A 146 -6.48 4.40 -14.83
N HIS A 147 -6.32 4.62 -16.14
CA HIS A 147 -6.05 5.95 -16.70
C HIS A 147 -7.08 6.98 -16.24
N LYS A 148 -8.36 6.70 -16.44
CA LYS A 148 -9.46 7.62 -16.08
C LYS A 148 -9.59 7.75 -14.56
N PHE A 149 -9.37 6.67 -13.81
CA PHE A 149 -9.42 6.69 -12.36
C PHE A 149 -8.33 7.60 -11.77
N THR A 150 -7.08 7.46 -12.23
CA THR A 150 -5.96 8.28 -11.73
C THR A 150 -5.95 9.72 -12.27
N LEU A 151 -6.83 10.07 -13.20
CA LEU A 151 -7.17 11.46 -13.54
C LEU A 151 -8.20 12.06 -12.57
N SER A 152 -9.11 11.23 -12.05
CA SER A 152 -10.15 11.66 -11.11
C SER A 152 -9.65 11.71 -9.66
N TYR A 153 -8.77 10.77 -9.30
CA TYR A 153 -8.18 10.64 -7.98
C TYR A 153 -6.65 10.68 -8.11
N PRO A 154 -5.94 11.54 -7.35
CA PRO A 154 -4.48 11.68 -7.46
C PRO A 154 -3.70 10.49 -6.89
N THR A 155 -4.40 9.50 -6.34
CA THR A 155 -3.83 8.24 -5.82
C THR A 155 -3.15 7.44 -6.93
N SER A 156 -1.96 6.90 -6.65
CA SER A 156 -1.24 5.99 -7.53
C SER A 156 -1.70 4.54 -7.35
N ILE A 157 -1.72 3.76 -8.42
CA ILE A 157 -2.15 2.36 -8.38
C ILE A 157 -1.08 1.46 -9.01
N ILE A 158 -0.81 0.34 -8.33
CA ILE A 158 -0.04 -0.78 -8.87
C ILE A 158 -0.91 -2.03 -8.74
N THR A 159 -1.05 -2.76 -9.84
CA THR A 159 -1.82 -4.02 -9.84
C THR A 159 -1.19 -5.05 -10.78
N PHE A 160 -1.54 -6.30 -10.56
CA PHE A 160 -1.06 -7.41 -11.38
C PHE A 160 -2.23 -8.12 -12.06
N ASN A 161 -2.09 -8.34 -13.35
CA ASN A 161 -3.06 -9.11 -14.14
C ASN A 161 -2.37 -9.88 -15.27
N ASN A 162 -2.65 -11.17 -15.39
CA ASN A 162 -2.19 -12.04 -16.47
C ASN A 162 -0.70 -11.90 -16.83
N GLY A 163 0.19 -11.97 -15.81
CA GLY A 163 1.64 -11.91 -16.02
C GLY A 163 2.17 -10.50 -16.30
N GLN A 164 1.36 -9.47 -16.13
CA GLN A 164 1.78 -8.08 -16.30
C GLN A 164 1.48 -7.24 -15.06
N VAL A 165 2.40 -6.36 -14.70
CA VAL A 165 2.19 -5.33 -13.70
C VAL A 165 1.75 -4.06 -14.40
N LEU A 166 0.61 -3.51 -13.96
CA LEU A 166 0.11 -2.21 -14.37
C LEU A 166 0.45 -1.19 -13.29
N ILE A 167 1.10 -0.11 -13.68
CA ILE A 167 1.44 1.01 -12.82
C ILE A 167 0.75 2.25 -13.36
N ALA A 168 -0.12 2.86 -12.57
CA ALA A 168 -0.91 4.02 -12.95
C ALA A 168 -0.68 5.19 -12.00
N ASN A 169 -0.43 6.36 -12.55
CA ASN A 169 -0.25 7.61 -11.80
C ASN A 169 -0.59 8.81 -12.68
N ALA A 170 -1.39 9.75 -12.20
CA ALA A 170 -1.75 11.00 -12.89
C ALA A 170 -2.18 10.78 -14.35
N GLY A 171 -3.02 9.78 -14.61
CA GLY A 171 -3.50 9.43 -15.94
C GLY A 171 -2.50 8.66 -16.83
N LYS A 172 -1.26 8.48 -16.42
CA LYS A 172 -0.31 7.64 -17.15
C LYS A 172 -0.43 6.20 -16.67
N VAL A 173 -0.46 5.25 -17.59
CA VAL A 173 -0.47 3.82 -17.29
C VAL A 173 0.62 3.11 -18.05
N VAL A 174 1.43 2.35 -17.36
CA VAL A 174 2.49 1.51 -17.92
C VAL A 174 2.20 0.06 -17.58
N ALA A 175 2.25 -0.81 -18.58
CA ALA A 175 2.17 -2.26 -18.41
C ALA A 175 3.56 -2.87 -18.58
N VAL A 176 4.03 -3.59 -17.57
CA VAL A 176 5.34 -4.24 -17.57
C VAL A 176 5.14 -5.75 -17.55
N PRO A 177 5.56 -6.48 -18.59
CA PRO A 177 5.51 -7.93 -18.55
C PRO A 177 6.53 -8.46 -17.53
N LEU A 178 6.10 -9.39 -16.68
CA LEU A 178 6.99 -10.12 -15.79
C LEU A 178 7.35 -11.46 -16.44
N GLU A 179 8.63 -11.77 -16.48
CA GLU A 179 9.08 -13.08 -16.92
C GLU A 179 8.56 -14.15 -15.95
N LYS A 180 7.95 -15.21 -16.50
CA LYS A 180 7.24 -16.26 -15.73
C LYS A 180 8.10 -16.96 -14.66
N THR A 181 9.42 -16.85 -14.76
CA THR A 181 10.37 -17.54 -13.88
C THR A 181 10.61 -16.85 -12.54
N ASN A 182 10.35 -15.55 -12.43
CA ASN A 182 10.77 -14.77 -11.28
C ASN A 182 9.63 -14.41 -10.30
N TYR A 183 8.36 -14.48 -10.72
CA TYR A 183 7.24 -14.05 -9.89
C TYR A 183 6.06 -15.02 -9.95
N SER A 184 5.85 -15.77 -8.88
CA SER A 184 4.57 -16.42 -8.63
C SER A 184 3.57 -15.41 -8.07
N ALA A 185 2.28 -15.68 -8.17
CA ALA A 185 1.25 -14.85 -7.52
C ALA A 185 1.50 -14.70 -6.01
N LEU A 186 2.04 -15.74 -5.35
CA LEU A 186 2.39 -15.74 -3.94
C LEU A 186 3.55 -14.78 -3.66
N THR A 187 4.61 -14.80 -4.47
CA THR A 187 5.77 -13.91 -4.34
C THR A 187 5.36 -12.46 -4.56
N PHE A 188 4.48 -12.22 -5.54
CA PHE A 188 3.98 -10.89 -5.82
C PHE A 188 3.26 -10.26 -4.60
N TRP A 189 2.45 -11.07 -3.89
CA TRP A 189 1.71 -10.61 -2.72
C TRP A 189 2.41 -10.85 -1.38
N SER A 190 3.64 -11.37 -1.36
CA SER A 190 4.41 -11.61 -0.13
C SER A 190 4.75 -10.35 0.65
N GLY A 191 4.76 -9.20 -0.02
CA GLY A 191 5.14 -7.90 0.52
C GLY A 191 6.57 -7.48 0.17
N GLU A 192 7.42 -8.40 -0.31
CA GLU A 192 8.79 -8.07 -0.73
C GLU A 192 8.80 -7.08 -1.90
N LEU A 193 7.93 -7.28 -2.90
CA LEU A 193 7.82 -6.35 -4.00
C LEU A 193 7.31 -4.98 -3.54
N ALA A 194 6.36 -4.93 -2.61
CA ALA A 194 5.93 -3.67 -2.02
C ALA A 194 7.09 -2.95 -1.32
N ALA A 195 7.93 -3.69 -0.61
CA ALA A 195 9.14 -3.15 0.03
C ALA A 195 10.15 -2.63 -1.00
N LYS A 196 10.39 -3.36 -2.09
CA LYS A 196 11.23 -2.88 -3.22
C LYS A 196 10.70 -1.58 -3.82
N ILE A 197 9.38 -1.51 -4.04
CA ILE A 197 8.73 -0.29 -4.56
C ILE A 197 8.98 0.89 -3.60
N VAL A 198 8.82 0.68 -2.30
CA VAL A 198 9.10 1.71 -1.29
C VAL A 198 10.56 2.17 -1.39
N ALA A 199 11.51 1.25 -1.34
CA ALA A 199 12.94 1.57 -1.41
C ALA A 199 13.29 2.37 -2.68
N MET A 200 12.85 1.90 -3.85
CA MET A 200 13.13 2.57 -5.12
C MET A 200 12.49 3.97 -5.21
N ASN A 201 11.33 4.15 -4.59
CA ASN A 201 10.66 5.45 -4.53
C ASN A 201 11.30 6.41 -3.51
N LEU A 202 11.96 5.91 -2.48
CA LEU A 202 12.79 6.72 -1.58
C LEU A 202 14.01 7.30 -2.32
N TYR A 203 14.68 6.50 -3.17
CA TYR A 203 15.84 6.97 -3.94
C TYR A 203 15.48 7.94 -5.06
N ASN A 204 14.32 7.79 -5.68
CA ASN A 204 13.88 8.66 -6.77
C ASN A 204 12.42 9.10 -6.56
N PRO A 205 12.18 10.02 -5.61
CA PRO A 205 10.82 10.42 -5.23
C PRO A 205 10.07 11.15 -6.35
N ASN A 206 10.75 11.75 -7.31
CA ASN A 206 10.14 12.59 -8.34
C ASN A 206 9.59 11.81 -9.54
N ASN A 207 9.87 10.51 -9.64
CA ASN A 207 9.44 9.70 -10.78
C ASN A 207 8.86 8.35 -10.34
N PHE A 208 7.64 8.41 -9.81
CA PHE A 208 6.93 7.23 -9.28
C PHE A 208 6.90 6.05 -10.26
N ILE A 209 6.54 6.29 -11.53
CA ILE A 209 6.41 5.21 -12.52
C ILE A 209 7.77 4.55 -12.76
N SER A 210 8.83 5.33 -13.04
CA SER A 210 10.16 4.76 -13.31
C SER A 210 10.73 4.02 -12.11
N SER A 211 10.57 4.55 -10.89
CA SER A 211 11.00 3.90 -9.64
C SER A 211 10.26 2.59 -9.41
N SER A 212 8.95 2.58 -9.64
CA SER A 212 8.14 1.37 -9.50
C SER A 212 8.45 0.34 -10.59
N VAL A 213 8.74 0.75 -11.83
CA VAL A 213 9.22 -0.17 -12.88
C VAL A 213 10.57 -0.76 -12.50
N ALA A 214 11.53 0.06 -12.02
CA ALA A 214 12.86 -0.42 -11.63
C ALA A 214 12.80 -1.46 -10.50
N SER A 215 11.80 -1.39 -9.63
CA SER A 215 11.62 -2.37 -8.54
C SER A 215 11.24 -3.78 -9.02
N LEU A 216 10.83 -3.93 -10.29
CA LEU A 216 10.41 -5.21 -10.85
C LEU A 216 11.60 -6.06 -11.34
N PHE A 217 12.77 -5.46 -11.46
CA PHE A 217 14.01 -6.09 -11.93
C PHE A 217 15.08 -6.06 -10.83
#